data_53689703792a1556b604cfdbef5a7941
#
_entry.id   53689703792a1556b604cfdbef5a7941
#
_cell.length_a   1.000
_cell.length_b   1.000
_cell.length_c   1.000
_cell.angle_alpha   90.00
_cell.angle_beta   90.00
_cell.angle_gamma   90.00
#
_symmetry.space_group_name_H-M   'P 1'
#
loop_
_entity.id
_entity.type
_entity.pdbx_description
1 polymer ?
#
loop_
_entity_poly.entity_id
_entity_poly.type
_entity_poly.pdbx_seq_one_letter_code
_entity_poly.pdbx_strand_id
1 'polypeptide(L)'
;MVKLLSVGVLTFLFSASVLALEYEDHDGMLMDHGDGHLMDMAGGMVMGQNTSTLPGGCDRISETKEITVHAGHKYAEKFPGRMYAFDTQEFNFKPCTKLTVHFINEDNIRHQWMMHGLPKYLYPKGMFHLEVSGPAKISGTLILPPGDKTYLVHCDIAQHMEKGMKAQIKVGDGDGDLPSIPGVTAFVVADDYNSVYFPTTLWIIWSYYEAQNSIFVTAGDL
;
A
#
# COMPACT_ATOMS: atom_id res chain seq x y z
N MET A 1 13.14 19.18 73.93
CA MET A 1 12.18 19.75 72.95
C MET A 1 12.82 19.60 71.56
N VAL A 2 12.43 18.59 70.82
CA VAL A 2 12.93 18.33 69.46
C VAL A 2 11.82 18.74 68.49
N LYS A 3 12.08 19.75 67.63
CA LYS A 3 11.16 20.19 66.58
C LYS A 3 11.37 19.29 65.35
N LEU A 4 10.35 18.52 65.00
CA LEU A 4 10.28 17.83 63.72
C LEU A 4 9.95 18.85 62.61
N LEU A 5 10.82 18.99 61.63
CA LEU A 5 10.53 19.67 60.34
C LEU A 5 9.91 18.68 59.40
N SER A 6 8.65 18.89 59.06
CA SER A 6 7.99 18.15 57.96
C SER A 6 8.43 18.70 56.61
N VAL A 7 9.14 17.91 55.85
CA VAL A 7 9.44 18.20 54.44
C VAL A 7 8.29 17.66 53.58
N GLY A 8 7.47 18.59 53.08
CA GLY A 8 6.43 18.27 52.10
C GLY A 8 7.04 17.99 50.73
N VAL A 9 6.91 16.75 50.29
CA VAL A 9 7.27 16.36 48.91
C VAL A 9 6.12 16.75 47.98
N LEU A 10 6.34 17.77 47.18
CA LEU A 10 5.42 18.22 46.13
C LEU A 10 5.64 17.36 44.89
N THR A 11 4.80 16.33 44.67
CA THR A 11 4.81 15.52 43.45
C THR A 11 4.13 16.29 42.31
N PHE A 12 4.94 16.78 41.37
CA PHE A 12 4.45 17.29 40.08
C PHE A 12 4.05 16.13 39.20
N LEU A 13 2.74 15.91 39.01
CA LEU A 13 2.21 15.03 37.99
C LEU A 13 2.32 15.76 36.64
N PHE A 14 3.33 15.38 35.83
CA PHE A 14 3.40 15.76 34.44
C PHE A 14 2.37 14.92 33.67
N SER A 15 1.23 15.50 33.34
CA SER A 15 0.31 14.94 32.34
C SER A 15 0.94 15.12 30.96
N ALA A 16 1.55 14.07 30.40
CA ALA A 16 1.94 14.04 29.03
C ALA A 16 0.66 13.99 28.17
N SER A 17 0.27 15.13 27.62
CA SER A 17 -0.75 15.18 26.58
C SER A 17 -0.15 14.51 25.34
N VAL A 18 -0.61 13.31 25.03
CA VAL A 18 -0.37 12.68 23.74
C VAL A 18 -1.16 13.50 22.72
N LEU A 19 -0.47 14.35 21.96
CA LEU A 19 -1.05 14.98 20.78
C LEU A 19 -1.35 13.85 19.78
N ALA A 20 -2.61 13.48 19.65
CA ALA A 20 -3.05 12.63 18.55
C ALA A 20 -2.77 13.40 17.26
N LEU A 21 -2.07 12.78 16.31
CA LEU A 21 -1.94 13.30 14.96
C LEU A 21 -3.35 13.35 14.36
N GLU A 22 -3.86 14.55 14.15
CA GLU A 22 -5.15 14.77 13.48
C GLU A 22 -4.88 14.82 11.98
N TYR A 23 -5.38 13.81 11.26
CA TYR A 23 -5.31 13.77 9.81
C TYR A 23 -6.41 14.62 9.21
N GLU A 24 -6.11 15.36 8.15
CA GLU A 24 -7.14 16.07 7.38
C GLU A 24 -8.17 15.05 6.83
N ASP A 25 -9.45 15.30 7.10
CA ASP A 25 -10.54 14.40 6.74
C ASP A 25 -11.22 14.88 5.46
N HIS A 26 -11.02 14.15 4.38
CA HIS A 26 -11.57 14.46 3.07
C HIS A 26 -13.00 13.93 2.87
N ASP A 27 -13.49 13.01 3.70
CA ASP A 27 -14.80 12.35 3.48
C ASP A 27 -15.98 13.35 3.46
N GLY A 28 -15.90 14.38 4.31
CA GLY A 28 -16.93 15.43 4.36
C GLY A 28 -16.85 16.47 3.26
N MET A 29 -15.80 16.48 2.45
CA MET A 29 -15.56 17.46 1.39
C MET A 29 -15.81 16.92 -0.01
N LEU A 30 -16.02 15.61 -0.17
CA LEU A 30 -16.20 14.94 -1.44
C LEU A 30 -17.50 15.35 -2.13
N MET A 31 -17.41 15.74 -3.40
CA MET A 31 -18.53 16.03 -4.29
C MET A 31 -18.71 14.90 -5.30
N ASP A 32 -19.96 14.48 -5.52
CA ASP A 32 -20.29 13.42 -6.48
C ASP A 32 -20.28 13.96 -7.92
N HIS A 33 -19.45 13.37 -8.77
CA HIS A 33 -19.31 13.64 -10.19
C HIS A 33 -19.99 12.58 -11.08
N GLY A 34 -20.74 11.64 -10.48
CA GLY A 34 -21.39 10.53 -11.16
C GLY A 34 -20.50 9.31 -11.32
N ASP A 35 -21.12 8.17 -11.66
CA ASP A 35 -20.43 6.88 -11.90
C ASP A 35 -19.52 6.41 -10.74
N GLY A 36 -19.88 6.78 -9.49
CA GLY A 36 -19.06 6.46 -8.31
C GLY A 36 -17.73 7.22 -8.24
N HIS A 37 -17.64 8.37 -8.90
CA HIS A 37 -16.48 9.26 -8.88
C HIS A 37 -16.75 10.44 -7.96
N LEU A 38 -16.04 10.49 -6.85
CA LEU A 38 -16.11 11.54 -5.83
C LEU A 38 -14.79 12.28 -5.79
N MET A 39 -14.82 13.61 -5.75
CA MET A 39 -13.63 14.46 -5.64
C MET A 39 -13.89 15.66 -4.75
N ASP A 40 -12.84 16.20 -4.16
CA ASP A 40 -12.83 17.48 -3.49
C ASP A 40 -11.87 18.49 -4.15
N MET A 41 -11.89 19.72 -3.65
CA MET A 41 -10.98 20.78 -4.16
C MET A 41 -9.58 20.73 -3.56
N ALA A 42 -9.35 19.92 -2.54
CA ALA A 42 -8.05 19.74 -1.87
C ALA A 42 -7.24 18.55 -2.43
N GLY A 43 -7.81 17.80 -3.40
CA GLY A 43 -7.15 16.71 -4.12
C GLY A 43 -7.43 15.33 -3.55
N GLY A 44 -8.48 15.19 -2.73
CA GLY A 44 -9.04 13.89 -2.37
C GLY A 44 -9.88 13.33 -3.51
N MET A 45 -9.75 12.03 -3.81
CA MET A 45 -10.50 11.36 -4.87
C MET A 45 -10.87 9.92 -4.49
N VAL A 46 -12.13 9.56 -4.75
CA VAL A 46 -12.63 8.19 -4.75
C VAL A 46 -13.15 7.86 -6.14
N MET A 47 -12.71 6.77 -6.74
CA MET A 47 -13.23 6.26 -8.01
C MET A 47 -13.71 4.82 -7.84
N GLY A 48 -14.88 4.52 -8.40
CA GLY A 48 -15.50 3.21 -8.29
C GLY A 48 -16.25 3.02 -6.97
N GLN A 49 -16.70 4.11 -6.34
CA GLN A 49 -17.59 4.05 -5.17
C GLN A 49 -18.83 3.23 -5.49
N ASN A 50 -19.05 2.17 -4.71
CA ASN A 50 -20.21 1.29 -4.87
C ASN A 50 -20.70 0.81 -3.51
N THR A 51 -21.80 1.36 -3.04
CA THR A 51 -22.36 1.07 -1.72
C THR A 51 -23.51 0.07 -1.73
N SER A 52 -24.09 -0.24 -2.94
CA SER A 52 -25.36 -0.95 -3.01
C SER A 52 -25.53 -1.89 -4.20
N THR A 53 -24.86 -1.63 -5.34
CA THR A 53 -25.05 -2.42 -6.57
C THR A 53 -24.25 -3.71 -6.52
N LEU A 54 -24.91 -4.85 -6.52
CA LEU A 54 -24.28 -6.15 -6.45
C LEU A 54 -23.53 -6.49 -7.75
N PRO A 55 -22.28 -6.99 -7.67
CA PRO A 55 -21.63 -7.62 -8.80
C PRO A 55 -22.41 -8.84 -9.30
N GLY A 56 -22.40 -9.06 -10.63
CA GLY A 56 -23.02 -10.25 -11.23
C GLY A 56 -22.48 -11.54 -10.61
N GLY A 57 -23.39 -12.41 -10.20
CA GLY A 57 -23.07 -13.64 -9.45
C GLY A 57 -23.11 -13.48 -7.94
N CYS A 58 -23.35 -12.29 -7.42
CA CYS A 58 -23.68 -12.07 -6.01
C CYS A 58 -25.20 -11.96 -5.84
N ASP A 59 -25.80 -12.88 -5.09
CA ASP A 59 -27.24 -12.81 -4.75
C ASP A 59 -27.52 -11.83 -3.60
N ARG A 60 -26.54 -11.62 -2.75
CA ARG A 60 -26.61 -10.74 -1.56
C ARG A 60 -25.21 -10.37 -1.08
N ILE A 61 -25.13 -9.35 -0.23
CA ILE A 61 -23.92 -9.08 0.56
C ILE A 61 -23.68 -10.27 1.53
N SER A 62 -22.51 -10.89 1.44
CA SER A 62 -22.11 -11.99 2.30
C SER A 62 -21.72 -11.53 3.70
N GLU A 63 -21.00 -10.41 3.77
CA GLU A 63 -20.61 -9.72 5.00
C GLU A 63 -20.31 -8.25 4.72
N THR A 64 -20.29 -7.43 5.76
CA THR A 64 -19.82 -6.04 5.71
C THR A 64 -18.57 -5.93 6.54
N LYS A 65 -17.51 -5.36 5.98
CA LYS A 65 -16.22 -5.17 6.60
C LYS A 65 -15.73 -3.73 6.41
N GLU A 66 -14.99 -3.28 7.40
CA GLU A 66 -14.25 -2.02 7.35
C GLU A 66 -12.79 -2.33 7.67
N ILE A 67 -11.88 -1.71 6.93
CA ILE A 67 -10.44 -1.80 7.17
C ILE A 67 -9.86 -0.39 7.18
N THR A 68 -8.82 -0.19 7.98
CA THR A 68 -7.97 0.99 7.92
C THR A 68 -6.64 0.58 7.33
N VAL A 69 -6.18 1.32 6.33
CA VAL A 69 -4.90 1.10 5.65
C VAL A 69 -4.09 2.37 5.77
N HIS A 70 -2.91 2.24 6.36
CA HIS A 70 -1.96 3.33 6.44
C HIS A 70 -0.91 3.21 5.33
N ALA A 71 -0.53 4.34 4.74
CA ALA A 71 0.48 4.44 3.69
C ALA A 71 1.59 5.41 4.10
N GLY A 72 2.83 5.08 3.77
CA GLY A 72 3.97 5.99 3.99
C GLY A 72 5.33 5.30 4.06
N HIS A 73 6.37 6.12 4.14
CA HIS A 73 7.77 5.70 4.23
C HIS A 73 8.03 4.79 5.44
N LYS A 74 7.47 5.11 6.60
CA LYS A 74 7.72 4.36 7.84
C LYS A 74 7.33 2.88 7.76
N TYR A 75 6.35 2.54 6.92
CA TYR A 75 5.91 1.17 6.74
C TYR A 75 6.85 0.35 5.84
N ALA A 76 7.71 1.03 5.08
CA ALA A 76 8.71 0.38 4.24
C ALA A 76 9.99 -0.03 5.02
N GLU A 77 10.22 0.52 6.21
CA GLU A 77 11.41 0.24 7.02
C GLU A 77 11.62 -1.26 7.31
N LYS A 78 10.53 -2.01 7.42
CA LYS A 78 10.56 -3.47 7.60
C LYS A 78 10.90 -4.25 6.31
N PHE A 79 11.01 -3.57 5.17
CA PHE A 79 11.27 -4.18 3.86
C PHE A 79 12.53 -3.57 3.24
N PRO A 80 13.72 -4.17 3.40
CA PRO A 80 14.97 -3.65 2.87
C PRO A 80 14.89 -3.31 1.37
N GLY A 81 15.41 -2.14 0.99
CA GLY A 81 15.40 -1.65 -0.40
C GLY A 81 14.05 -1.11 -0.88
N ARG A 82 13.04 -1.00 -0.01
CA ARG A 82 11.77 -0.34 -0.31
C ARG A 82 11.75 1.07 0.27
N MET A 83 10.99 1.96 -0.36
CA MET A 83 10.85 3.36 0.08
C MET A 83 9.45 3.65 0.59
N TYR A 84 8.45 2.98 0.05
CA TYR A 84 7.05 3.18 0.38
C TYR A 84 6.38 1.85 0.64
N ALA A 85 5.43 1.81 1.56
CA ALA A 85 4.59 0.64 1.76
C ALA A 85 3.23 1.03 2.36
N PHE A 86 2.29 0.10 2.26
CA PHE A 86 1.15 0.06 3.14
C PHE A 86 1.57 -0.61 4.45
N ASP A 87 0.82 -0.39 5.53
CA ASP A 87 1.04 -1.08 6.81
C ASP A 87 0.72 -2.58 6.73
N THR A 88 -0.20 -2.95 5.84
CA THR A 88 -0.67 -4.31 5.59
C THR A 88 -0.53 -4.65 4.11
N GLN A 89 0.02 -5.84 3.80
CA GLN A 89 0.30 -6.28 2.44
C GLN A 89 -0.63 -7.39 1.94
N GLU A 90 -1.41 -7.99 2.82
CA GLU A 90 -2.39 -9.03 2.43
C GLU A 90 -3.69 -8.86 3.21
N PHE A 91 -4.80 -8.95 2.50
CA PHE A 91 -6.15 -8.94 3.05
C PHE A 91 -6.93 -10.14 2.51
N ASN A 92 -7.78 -10.73 3.36
CA ASN A 92 -8.58 -11.89 3.00
C ASN A 92 -10.06 -11.59 3.29
N PHE A 93 -10.92 -11.75 2.28
CA PHE A 93 -12.36 -11.49 2.38
C PHE A 93 -13.17 -12.58 1.72
N LYS A 94 -14.41 -12.75 2.18
CA LYS A 94 -15.38 -13.60 1.49
C LYS A 94 -15.81 -12.98 0.16
N PRO A 95 -16.19 -13.80 -0.83
CA PRO A 95 -16.88 -13.30 -2.02
C PRO A 95 -18.12 -12.48 -1.65
N CYS A 96 -18.42 -11.44 -2.44
CA CYS A 96 -19.56 -10.55 -2.23
C CYS A 96 -19.54 -9.76 -0.90
N THR A 97 -18.37 -9.54 -0.32
CA THR A 97 -18.19 -8.67 0.83
C THR A 97 -18.38 -7.21 0.44
N LYS A 98 -19.20 -6.46 1.21
CA LYS A 98 -19.21 -5.00 1.18
C LYS A 98 -18.07 -4.50 2.03
N LEU A 99 -17.06 -3.91 1.38
CA LEU A 99 -15.81 -3.48 2.01
C LEU A 99 -15.73 -1.95 2.00
N THR A 100 -15.59 -1.36 3.17
CA THR A 100 -15.19 0.05 3.33
C THR A 100 -13.71 0.11 3.67
N VAL A 101 -12.98 0.93 2.93
CA VAL A 101 -11.55 1.17 3.15
C VAL A 101 -11.37 2.59 3.64
N HIS A 102 -10.79 2.74 4.82
CA HIS A 102 -10.32 4.00 5.39
C HIS A 102 -8.82 4.12 5.06
N PHE A 103 -8.49 4.94 4.08
CA PHE A 103 -7.11 5.13 3.63
C PHE A 103 -6.50 6.35 4.31
N ILE A 104 -5.39 6.15 5.02
CA ILE A 104 -4.65 7.18 5.75
C ILE A 104 -3.28 7.32 5.12
N ASN A 105 -3.04 8.45 4.49
CA ASN A 105 -1.73 8.84 4.00
C ASN A 105 -0.99 9.61 5.12
N GLU A 106 0.16 9.10 5.57
CA GLU A 106 0.95 9.69 6.63
C GLU A 106 2.16 10.48 6.15
N ASP A 107 2.45 10.44 4.83
CA ASP A 107 3.51 11.22 4.20
C ASP A 107 2.99 12.61 3.74
N ASN A 108 3.90 13.55 3.55
CA ASN A 108 3.60 14.88 2.98
C ASN A 108 3.47 14.88 1.45
N ILE A 109 3.44 13.72 0.83
CA ILE A 109 3.25 13.54 -0.62
C ILE A 109 1.94 12.81 -0.88
N ARG A 110 1.52 12.77 -2.13
CA ARG A 110 0.31 12.06 -2.55
C ARG A 110 0.55 10.55 -2.59
N HIS A 111 -0.41 9.79 -2.09
CA HIS A 111 -0.47 8.33 -2.21
C HIS A 111 -1.84 7.87 -2.68
N GLN A 112 -1.86 6.65 -3.22
CA GLN A 112 -3.05 5.99 -3.74
C GLN A 112 -3.18 4.60 -3.16
N TRP A 113 -4.43 4.17 -2.96
CA TRP A 113 -4.79 2.78 -2.74
C TRP A 113 -5.72 2.36 -3.87
N MET A 114 -5.19 1.65 -4.85
CA MET A 114 -5.89 1.32 -6.09
C MET A 114 -5.96 -0.20 -6.26
N MET A 115 -7.18 -0.74 -6.37
CA MET A 115 -7.46 -2.13 -6.65
C MET A 115 -7.86 -2.30 -8.11
N HIS A 116 -7.21 -3.23 -8.83
CA HIS A 116 -7.46 -3.51 -10.25
C HIS A 116 -8.16 -4.84 -10.46
N GLY A 117 -8.73 -5.02 -11.68
CA GLY A 117 -9.31 -6.28 -12.11
C GLY A 117 -10.77 -6.48 -11.72
N LEU A 118 -11.42 -5.42 -11.27
CA LEU A 118 -12.85 -5.40 -10.97
C LEU A 118 -13.71 -5.45 -12.24
N PRO A 119 -14.99 -5.88 -12.17
CA PRO A 119 -15.89 -5.92 -13.30
C PRO A 119 -16.14 -4.52 -13.90
N LYS A 120 -15.76 -4.32 -15.17
CA LYS A 120 -15.83 -3.01 -15.85
C LYS A 120 -17.26 -2.49 -16.06
N TYR A 121 -18.26 -3.36 -16.05
CA TYR A 121 -19.68 -2.95 -16.14
C TYR A 121 -20.19 -2.27 -14.88
N LEU A 122 -19.46 -2.41 -13.75
CA LEU A 122 -19.82 -1.89 -12.45
C LEU A 122 -18.81 -0.87 -11.92
N TYR A 123 -17.53 -1.08 -12.24
CA TYR A 123 -16.43 -0.22 -11.78
C TYR A 123 -15.77 0.45 -12.98
N PRO A 124 -15.76 1.79 -13.08
CA PRO A 124 -15.11 2.50 -14.18
C PRO A 124 -13.67 2.04 -14.35
N LYS A 125 -13.25 1.75 -15.58
CA LYS A 125 -11.93 1.21 -15.94
C LYS A 125 -11.57 -0.11 -15.23
N GLY A 126 -12.49 -0.74 -14.51
CA GLY A 126 -12.26 -1.98 -13.76
C GLY A 126 -11.44 -1.75 -12.49
N MET A 127 -11.57 -0.60 -11.84
CA MET A 127 -10.80 -0.25 -10.66
C MET A 127 -11.66 0.38 -9.56
N PHE A 128 -11.18 0.25 -8.34
CA PHE A 128 -11.57 1.05 -7.18
C PHE A 128 -10.33 1.80 -6.71
N HIS A 129 -10.46 3.10 -6.46
CA HIS A 129 -9.33 3.97 -6.23
C HIS A 129 -9.62 4.98 -5.13
N LEU A 130 -8.71 5.09 -4.17
CA LEU A 130 -8.64 6.13 -3.15
C LEU A 130 -7.34 6.90 -3.35
N GLU A 131 -7.41 8.22 -3.36
CA GLU A 131 -6.25 9.08 -3.52
C GLU A 131 -6.35 10.29 -2.62
N VAL A 132 -5.28 10.62 -1.93
CA VAL A 132 -5.19 11.81 -1.10
C VAL A 132 -3.75 12.27 -0.95
N SER A 133 -3.56 13.61 -0.96
CA SER A 133 -2.31 14.22 -0.53
C SER A 133 -2.32 14.29 1.00
N GLY A 134 -1.22 13.99 1.64
CA GLY A 134 -1.23 13.89 3.09
C GLY A 134 -0.30 14.87 3.82
N PRO A 135 -0.32 14.80 5.14
CA PRO A 135 -1.03 13.81 5.99
C PRO A 135 -2.56 13.99 6.00
N ALA A 136 -3.27 12.99 5.51
CA ALA A 136 -4.73 13.07 5.37
C ALA A 136 -5.38 11.68 5.31
N LYS A 137 -6.71 11.63 5.42
CA LYS A 137 -7.51 10.41 5.30
C LYS A 137 -8.66 10.59 4.33
N ILE A 138 -9.03 9.49 3.66
CA ILE A 138 -10.18 9.40 2.77
C ILE A 138 -10.75 8.00 2.84
N SER A 139 -12.07 7.87 2.68
CA SER A 139 -12.75 6.58 2.75
C SER A 139 -13.56 6.31 1.48
N GLY A 140 -13.68 5.03 1.14
CA GLY A 140 -14.52 4.59 0.04
C GLY A 140 -15.01 3.17 0.25
N THR A 141 -16.11 2.85 -0.41
CA THR A 141 -16.78 1.54 -0.29
C THR A 141 -16.89 0.88 -1.65
N LEU A 142 -16.60 -0.42 -1.68
CA LEU A 142 -16.80 -1.28 -2.84
C LEU A 142 -17.49 -2.58 -2.41
N ILE A 143 -18.06 -3.30 -3.39
CA ILE A 143 -18.57 -4.67 -3.17
C ILE A 143 -17.70 -5.61 -3.97
N LEU A 144 -17.03 -6.52 -3.28
CA LEU A 144 -16.13 -7.50 -3.89
C LEU A 144 -16.89 -8.47 -4.78
N PRO A 145 -16.35 -8.85 -5.95
CA PRO A 145 -16.98 -9.82 -6.84
C PRO A 145 -17.10 -11.22 -6.21
N PRO A 146 -17.93 -12.10 -6.80
CA PRO A 146 -17.99 -13.51 -6.42
C PRO A 146 -16.76 -14.28 -6.90
N GLY A 147 -16.56 -15.49 -6.35
CA GLY A 147 -15.51 -16.43 -6.74
C GLY A 147 -14.18 -16.21 -6.04
N ASP A 148 -13.23 -17.09 -6.38
CA ASP A 148 -11.89 -17.09 -5.79
C ASP A 148 -10.94 -16.32 -6.70
N LYS A 149 -10.40 -15.21 -6.20
CA LYS A 149 -9.47 -14.37 -6.97
C LYS A 149 -8.60 -13.52 -6.08
N THR A 150 -7.34 -13.36 -6.50
CA THR A 150 -6.38 -12.45 -5.88
C THR A 150 -6.26 -11.18 -6.71
N TYR A 151 -6.45 -10.04 -6.08
CA TYR A 151 -6.41 -8.72 -6.70
C TYR A 151 -5.18 -7.95 -6.25
N LEU A 152 -4.52 -7.29 -7.22
CA LEU A 152 -3.44 -6.36 -6.92
C LEU A 152 -4.01 -5.06 -6.36
N VAL A 153 -3.40 -4.62 -5.29
CA VAL A 153 -3.54 -3.26 -4.75
C VAL A 153 -2.19 -2.57 -4.83
N HIS A 154 -2.15 -1.34 -5.33
CA HIS A 154 -0.90 -0.56 -5.39
C HIS A 154 -1.16 0.95 -5.44
N CYS A 155 -0.09 1.72 -5.29
CA CYS A 155 -0.05 3.13 -5.61
C CYS A 155 0.45 3.28 -7.05
N ASP A 156 -0.33 3.93 -7.94
CA ASP A 156 -0.01 4.11 -9.36
C ASP A 156 0.81 5.40 -9.65
N ILE A 157 1.23 6.09 -8.60
CA ILE A 157 2.18 7.19 -8.75
C ILE A 157 3.53 6.62 -9.17
N ALA A 158 4.17 7.29 -10.14
CA ALA A 158 5.42 6.82 -10.73
C ALA A 158 6.46 6.40 -9.67
N GLN A 159 6.98 5.20 -9.82
CA GLN A 159 7.94 4.52 -8.96
C GLN A 159 7.43 4.06 -7.57
N HIS A 160 6.23 4.47 -7.11
CA HIS A 160 5.76 4.07 -5.78
C HIS A 160 5.52 2.55 -5.68
N MET A 161 4.90 1.95 -6.70
CA MET A 161 4.69 0.50 -6.77
C MET A 161 6.01 -0.26 -6.81
N GLU A 162 6.95 0.14 -7.66
CA GLU A 162 8.28 -0.47 -7.81
C GLU A 162 9.10 -0.34 -6.53
N LYS A 163 8.89 0.76 -5.79
CA LYS A 163 9.53 1.01 -4.50
C LYS A 163 8.81 0.38 -3.31
N GLY A 164 7.80 -0.45 -3.55
CA GLY A 164 7.22 -1.34 -2.55
C GLY A 164 5.78 -1.04 -2.13
N MET A 165 5.14 0.04 -2.61
CA MET A 165 3.77 0.38 -2.22
C MET A 165 2.76 -0.48 -2.98
N LYS A 166 2.64 -1.73 -2.57
CA LYS A 166 1.70 -2.71 -3.10
C LYS A 166 1.30 -3.76 -2.07
N ALA A 167 0.12 -4.30 -2.25
CA ALA A 167 -0.51 -5.34 -1.45
C ALA A 167 -1.37 -6.25 -2.33
N GLN A 168 -1.93 -7.29 -1.75
CA GLN A 168 -2.92 -8.14 -2.41
C GLN A 168 -4.18 -8.29 -1.57
N ILE A 169 -5.32 -8.45 -2.26
CA ILE A 169 -6.59 -8.85 -1.66
C ILE A 169 -6.96 -10.21 -2.22
N LYS A 170 -7.12 -11.20 -1.34
CA LYS A 170 -7.70 -12.50 -1.68
C LYS A 170 -9.19 -12.48 -1.39
N VAL A 171 -9.98 -12.78 -2.40
CA VAL A 171 -11.42 -13.02 -2.29
C VAL A 171 -11.61 -14.53 -2.33
N GLY A 172 -12.39 -15.07 -1.39
CA GLY A 172 -12.48 -16.53 -1.22
C GLY A 172 -11.13 -17.14 -0.88
N ASP A 173 -10.78 -18.22 -1.57
CA ASP A 173 -9.45 -18.86 -1.42
C ASP A 173 -8.36 -18.18 -2.28
N GLY A 174 -8.72 -17.18 -3.08
CA GLY A 174 -7.82 -16.57 -4.06
C GLY A 174 -7.47 -17.53 -5.20
N ASP A 175 -6.67 -17.08 -6.16
CA ASP A 175 -6.16 -17.86 -7.28
C ASP A 175 -4.61 -17.93 -7.31
N GLY A 176 -4.00 -17.71 -6.14
CA GLY A 176 -2.56 -17.71 -5.92
C GLY A 176 -2.04 -16.36 -5.44
N ASP A 177 -0.79 -16.35 -4.95
CA ASP A 177 -0.14 -15.13 -4.52
C ASP A 177 0.42 -14.35 -5.71
N LEU A 178 0.28 -13.03 -5.66
CA LEU A 178 0.86 -12.15 -6.66
C LEU A 178 2.38 -11.99 -6.45
N PRO A 179 3.15 -11.84 -7.54
CA PRO A 179 4.60 -11.72 -7.43
C PRO A 179 5.03 -10.39 -6.80
N SER A 180 6.12 -10.43 -6.06
CA SER A 180 6.80 -9.26 -5.49
C SER A 180 5.97 -8.43 -4.52
N ILE A 181 5.02 -9.03 -3.82
CA ILE A 181 4.33 -8.37 -2.70
C ILE A 181 5.28 -8.35 -1.50
N PRO A 182 5.63 -7.17 -0.94
CA PRO A 182 6.55 -7.07 0.18
C PRO A 182 6.07 -7.89 1.39
N GLY A 183 6.95 -8.73 1.95
CA GLY A 183 6.61 -9.56 3.11
C GLY A 183 5.68 -10.74 2.84
N VAL A 184 5.17 -10.91 1.61
CA VAL A 184 4.35 -12.07 1.19
C VAL A 184 5.13 -12.92 0.19
N THR A 185 5.49 -12.34 -0.95
CA THR A 185 6.22 -13.04 -2.04
C THR A 185 7.56 -12.39 -2.39
N ALA A 186 7.85 -11.21 -1.87
CA ALA A 186 9.14 -10.54 -2.04
C ALA A 186 10.03 -10.82 -0.82
N PHE A 187 10.84 -11.86 -0.88
CA PHE A 187 11.76 -12.26 0.19
C PHE A 187 13.19 -11.75 0.01
N VAL A 188 13.45 -10.93 -1.00
CA VAL A 188 14.81 -10.50 -1.30
C VAL A 188 15.23 -9.44 -0.29
N VAL A 189 16.15 -9.82 0.60
CA VAL A 189 16.91 -8.88 1.43
C VAL A 189 17.93 -8.18 0.54
N ALA A 190 18.08 -6.86 0.65
CA ALA A 190 18.96 -6.08 -0.23
C ALA A 190 20.41 -6.58 -0.24
N ASP A 191 20.88 -7.14 0.86
CA ASP A 191 22.23 -7.72 1.00
C ASP A 191 22.39 -9.08 0.30
N ASP A 192 21.31 -9.83 0.11
CA ASP A 192 21.33 -11.09 -0.63
C ASP A 192 21.34 -10.89 -2.14
N TYR A 193 20.96 -9.70 -2.63
CA TYR A 193 20.94 -9.40 -4.07
C TYR A 193 22.35 -9.45 -4.68
N ASN A 194 23.38 -9.12 -3.90
CA ASN A 194 24.77 -9.17 -4.35
C ASN A 194 25.45 -10.55 -4.16
N SER A 195 24.90 -11.42 -3.32
CA SER A 195 25.56 -12.69 -2.99
C SER A 195 24.91 -13.93 -3.58
N VAL A 196 23.60 -13.91 -3.86
CA VAL A 196 22.86 -15.14 -4.21
C VAL A 196 22.32 -15.12 -5.65
N TYR A 197 22.09 -13.97 -6.26
CA TYR A 197 21.44 -13.86 -7.57
C TYR A 197 22.35 -13.40 -8.72
N PHE A 198 23.67 -13.25 -8.50
CA PHE A 198 24.59 -13.42 -9.60
C PHE A 198 25.02 -14.88 -9.62
N PRO A 199 24.38 -15.76 -10.41
CA PRO A 199 24.94 -17.08 -10.61
C PRO A 199 26.36 -16.86 -11.14
N THR A 200 27.29 -17.66 -10.67
CA THR A 200 28.68 -17.71 -11.12
C THR A 200 28.78 -17.70 -12.65
N THR A 201 27.71 -18.09 -13.36
CA THR A 201 27.55 -18.01 -14.82
C THR A 201 27.48 -16.59 -15.39
N LEU A 202 26.92 -15.59 -14.67
CA LEU A 202 26.92 -14.20 -15.14
C LEU A 202 28.28 -13.52 -14.92
N TRP A 203 29.00 -13.91 -13.88
CA TRP A 203 30.40 -13.49 -13.67
C TRP A 203 31.32 -14.06 -14.76
N ILE A 204 31.08 -15.29 -15.20
CA ILE A 204 31.82 -15.92 -16.29
C ILE A 204 31.50 -15.23 -17.62
N ILE A 205 30.25 -14.83 -17.85
CA ILE A 205 29.87 -14.11 -19.08
C ILE A 205 30.45 -12.69 -19.07
N TRP A 206 30.47 -12.00 -17.93
CA TRP A 206 31.03 -10.66 -17.82
C TRP A 206 32.57 -10.68 -17.95
N SER A 207 33.25 -11.59 -17.27
CA SER A 207 34.71 -11.78 -17.42
C SER A 207 35.09 -12.28 -18.81
N TYR A 208 34.25 -13.06 -19.48
CA TYR A 208 34.45 -13.47 -20.86
C TYR A 208 34.29 -12.30 -21.84
N TYR A 209 33.35 -11.39 -21.58
CA TYR A 209 33.12 -10.17 -22.37
C TYR A 209 34.25 -9.17 -22.20
N GLU A 210 34.77 -8.96 -20.98
CA GLU A 210 35.95 -8.13 -20.75
C GLU A 210 37.23 -8.72 -21.36
N ALA A 211 37.44 -10.03 -21.28
CA ALA A 211 38.58 -10.67 -21.89
C ALA A 211 38.57 -10.56 -23.43
N GLN A 212 37.40 -10.61 -24.06
CA GLN A 212 37.27 -10.40 -25.52
C GLN A 212 37.53 -8.94 -25.92
N ASN A 213 37.04 -7.98 -25.14
CA ASN A 213 37.26 -6.54 -25.39
C ASN A 213 38.72 -6.11 -25.12
N SER A 214 39.41 -6.77 -24.20
CA SER A 214 40.84 -6.51 -23.94
C SER A 214 41.75 -7.02 -25.07
N ILE A 215 41.32 -8.00 -25.83
CA ILE A 215 42.07 -8.52 -27.00
C ILE A 215 41.96 -7.57 -28.20
N PHE A 216 40.88 -6.79 -28.30
CA PHE A 216 40.68 -5.83 -29.40
C PHE A 216 41.46 -4.51 -29.22
N VAL A 217 41.87 -4.16 -28.00
CA VAL A 217 42.64 -2.92 -27.73
C VAL A 217 44.14 -3.12 -27.97
N THR A 218 44.64 -4.35 -27.97
CA THR A 218 46.07 -4.65 -28.20
C THR A 218 46.42 -5.00 -29.67
N ALA A 219 45.45 -5.06 -30.57
CA ALA A 219 45.68 -5.34 -31.97
C ALA A 219 45.73 -4.08 -32.90
N GLY A 220 45.68 -2.88 -32.31
CA GLY A 220 45.65 -1.58 -32.99
C GLY A 220 46.92 -0.76 -32.93
N ASP A 221 47.98 -1.21 -32.25
CA ASP A 221 49.25 -0.53 -32.17
C ASP A 221 50.41 -1.44 -32.65
N LEU A 222 50.42 -1.76 -33.95
CA LEU A 222 51.59 -2.18 -34.69
C LEU A 222 51.47 -1.75 -36.14
#